data_52d5255879c320bd21b4f4746debffb5
#
_entry.id   52d5255879c320bd21b4f4746debffb5
#
_cell.length_a   1.000
_cell.length_b   1.000
_cell.length_c   1.000
_cell.angle_alpha   90.00
_cell.angle_beta   90.00
_cell.angle_gamma   90.00
#
_symmetry.space_group_name_H-M   'P 1'
#
loop_
_entity.id
_entity.type
_entity.pdbx_description
1 polymer ?
#
loop_
_entity_poly.entity_id
_entity_poly.type
_entity_poly.pdbx_seq_one_letter_code
_entity_poly.pdbx_strand_id
1 'polypeptide(L)'
;MFNQENMKLLTNTELKVYEYIVQHAQKVIRMSVREIASETHVSPATVTRTISKLGFENIWECKLHLKEMDNRKHNKKVFETSEIVEEFFSRSMQSEYEEKIHSAVELIANSDVAVFFGIGTSGLVAAYASRQFSNLGQSTFHIQDPYYPFHLISRQYTNTVAIVCSVSGETEIMLRKVGDLKSLGSKIISITNSSTNSLARQSDINLAYHLTPEYVDEEVNVTSQLPAVFLIETLARRNYNYMQQMHNNKL
;
A
#
# COMPACT_ATOMS: atom_id res chain seq x y z
N MET A 1 -1.65 17.52 11.35
CA MET A 1 -2.24 16.62 10.35
C MET A 1 -2.72 17.46 9.18
N PHE A 2 -2.50 17.04 7.94
CA PHE A 2 -3.05 17.75 6.78
C PHE A 2 -4.59 17.63 6.82
N ASN A 3 -5.32 18.70 6.42
CA ASN A 3 -6.78 18.70 6.50
C ASN A 3 -7.36 17.59 5.58
N GLN A 4 -8.15 16.69 6.16
CA GLN A 4 -8.70 15.52 5.48
C GLN A 4 -9.60 15.88 4.28
N GLU A 5 -10.36 16.98 4.37
CA GLU A 5 -11.18 17.44 3.23
C GLU A 5 -10.34 17.87 2.04
N ASN A 6 -9.18 18.48 2.30
CA ASN A 6 -8.27 18.93 1.26
C ASN A 6 -7.61 17.77 0.50
N MET A 7 -7.46 16.62 1.14
CA MET A 7 -6.84 15.46 0.52
C MET A 7 -7.75 14.76 -0.50
N LYS A 8 -9.07 14.84 -0.33
CA LYS A 8 -10.06 14.35 -1.31
C LYS A 8 -10.00 15.10 -2.65
N LEU A 9 -9.37 16.26 -2.67
CA LEU A 9 -9.25 17.12 -3.85
C LEU A 9 -7.97 16.84 -4.68
N LEU A 10 -7.09 15.93 -4.22
CA LEU A 10 -5.84 15.62 -4.91
C LEU A 10 -6.09 14.66 -6.07
N THR A 11 -5.53 15.00 -7.23
CA THR A 11 -5.40 14.07 -8.35
C THR A 11 -4.29 13.04 -8.06
N ASN A 12 -4.22 11.94 -8.82
CA ASN A 12 -3.17 10.92 -8.67
C ASN A 12 -1.74 11.48 -8.74
N THR A 13 -1.52 12.46 -9.61
CA THR A 13 -0.22 13.12 -9.73
C THR A 13 0.10 13.98 -8.50
N GLU A 14 -0.90 14.65 -7.96
CA GLU A 14 -0.78 15.45 -6.73
C GLU A 14 -0.64 14.55 -5.49
N LEU A 15 -1.28 13.38 -5.49
CA LEU A 15 -1.12 12.38 -4.43
C LEU A 15 0.32 11.87 -4.34
N LYS A 16 1.01 11.63 -5.47
CA LYS A 16 2.44 11.28 -5.49
C LYS A 16 3.31 12.35 -4.84
N VAL A 17 3.02 13.62 -5.10
CA VAL A 17 3.73 14.74 -4.45
C VAL A 17 3.48 14.74 -2.95
N TYR A 18 2.24 14.57 -2.53
CA TYR A 18 1.88 14.47 -1.11
C TYR A 18 2.60 13.31 -0.41
N GLU A 19 2.57 12.10 -0.99
CA GLU A 19 3.25 10.92 -0.47
C GLU A 19 4.74 11.17 -0.29
N TYR A 20 5.38 11.75 -1.30
CA TYR A 20 6.79 12.10 -1.22
C TYR A 20 7.08 13.08 -0.07
N ILE A 21 6.24 14.13 0.07
CA ILE A 21 6.37 15.11 1.15
C ILE A 21 6.28 14.44 2.53
N VAL A 22 5.32 13.54 2.72
CA VAL A 22 5.12 12.85 4.01
C VAL A 22 6.23 11.85 4.30
N GLN A 23 6.62 11.04 3.30
CA GLN A 23 7.66 10.03 3.47
C GLN A 23 9.06 10.62 3.68
N HIS A 24 9.33 11.77 3.07
CA HIS A 24 10.65 12.41 3.09
C HIS A 24 10.62 13.77 3.78
N ALA A 25 9.78 13.94 4.82
CA ALA A 25 9.54 15.22 5.48
C ALA A 25 10.84 15.95 5.89
N GLN A 26 11.81 15.25 6.48
CA GLN A 26 13.12 15.79 6.86
C GLN A 26 13.92 16.31 5.66
N LYS A 27 13.87 15.60 4.53
CA LYS A 27 14.53 16.01 3.28
C LYS A 27 13.79 17.21 2.68
N VAL A 28 12.46 17.16 2.64
CA VAL A 28 11.58 18.19 2.06
C VAL A 28 11.70 19.53 2.77
N ILE A 29 11.91 19.54 4.09
CA ILE A 29 12.15 20.77 4.87
C ILE A 29 13.31 21.59 4.28
N ARG A 30 14.31 20.94 3.66
CA ARG A 30 15.49 21.57 3.09
C ARG A 30 15.41 21.78 1.57
N MET A 31 14.46 21.15 0.88
CA MET A 31 14.34 21.17 -0.59
C MET A 31 13.56 22.38 -1.09
N SER A 32 13.91 22.87 -2.27
CA SER A 32 13.10 23.81 -3.04
C SER A 32 11.92 23.11 -3.74
N VAL A 33 10.93 23.87 -4.20
CA VAL A 33 9.81 23.36 -5.02
C VAL A 33 10.33 22.64 -6.27
N ARG A 34 11.43 23.12 -6.88
CA ARG A 34 12.03 22.50 -8.08
C ARG A 34 12.66 21.14 -7.78
N GLU A 35 13.31 21.00 -6.64
CA GLU A 35 13.89 19.74 -6.21
C GLU A 35 12.80 18.71 -5.89
N ILE A 36 11.71 19.10 -5.21
CA ILE A 36 10.55 18.24 -4.97
C ILE A 36 9.93 17.81 -6.30
N ALA A 37 9.76 18.73 -7.25
CA ALA A 37 9.22 18.45 -8.57
C ALA A 37 10.09 17.44 -9.35
N SER A 38 11.41 17.57 -9.26
CA SER A 38 12.37 16.64 -9.87
C SER A 38 12.26 15.24 -9.28
N GLU A 39 12.22 15.12 -7.96
CA GLU A 39 12.13 13.82 -7.25
C GLU A 39 10.78 13.11 -7.47
N THR A 40 9.70 13.87 -7.64
CA THR A 40 8.37 13.33 -7.88
C THR A 40 8.01 13.21 -9.37
N HIS A 41 8.92 13.59 -10.26
CA HIS A 41 8.75 13.58 -11.74
C HIS A 41 7.51 14.36 -12.20
N VAL A 42 7.26 15.53 -11.58
CA VAL A 42 6.15 16.42 -11.95
C VAL A 42 6.65 17.84 -12.23
N SER A 43 5.76 18.72 -12.70
CA SER A 43 6.11 20.14 -12.86
C SER A 43 6.16 20.87 -11.50
N PRO A 44 6.98 21.93 -11.36
CA PRO A 44 6.95 22.80 -10.18
C PRO A 44 5.55 23.39 -9.90
N ALA A 45 4.77 23.66 -10.94
CA ALA A 45 3.39 24.13 -10.83
C ALA A 45 2.47 23.07 -10.18
N THR A 46 2.70 21.78 -10.46
CA THR A 46 1.97 20.69 -9.81
C THR A 46 2.27 20.63 -8.32
N VAL A 47 3.55 20.76 -7.93
CA VAL A 47 3.94 20.80 -6.51
C VAL A 47 3.26 21.98 -5.78
N THR A 48 3.32 23.19 -6.38
CA THR A 48 2.68 24.38 -5.78
C THR A 48 1.18 24.20 -5.63
N ARG A 49 0.51 23.64 -6.64
CA ARG A 49 -0.93 23.36 -6.60
C ARG A 49 -1.28 22.33 -5.53
N THR A 50 -0.46 21.28 -5.39
CA THR A 50 -0.63 20.28 -4.33
C THR A 50 -0.56 20.94 -2.96
N ILE A 51 0.45 21.77 -2.72
CA ILE A 51 0.64 22.51 -1.47
C ILE A 51 -0.58 23.39 -1.16
N SER A 52 -1.08 24.13 -2.15
CA SER A 52 -2.29 24.96 -1.99
C SER A 52 -3.54 24.12 -1.69
N LYS A 53 -3.73 22.99 -2.36
CA LYS A 53 -4.85 22.07 -2.09
C LYS A 53 -4.76 21.43 -0.70
N LEU A 54 -3.55 21.23 -0.18
CA LEU A 54 -3.33 20.76 1.19
C LEU A 54 -3.63 21.82 2.26
N GLY A 55 -3.98 23.04 1.84
CA GLY A 55 -4.40 24.14 2.72
C GLY A 55 -3.27 25.07 3.15
N PHE A 56 -2.11 25.01 2.47
CA PHE A 56 -0.99 25.91 2.75
C PHE A 56 -0.90 27.03 1.69
N GLU A 57 -0.66 28.27 2.12
CA GLU A 57 -0.48 29.40 1.21
C GLU A 57 0.76 29.23 0.32
N ASN A 58 1.81 28.58 0.86
CA ASN A 58 3.08 28.41 0.17
C ASN A 58 3.93 27.26 0.75
N ILE A 59 5.04 26.96 0.09
CA ILE A 59 5.98 25.90 0.52
C ILE A 59 6.59 26.16 1.91
N TRP A 60 6.74 27.42 2.31
CA TRP A 60 7.30 27.76 3.62
C TRP A 60 6.39 27.34 4.77
N GLU A 61 5.10 27.61 4.62
CA GLU A 61 4.09 27.21 5.60
C GLU A 61 4.00 25.68 5.70
N CYS A 62 4.00 25.00 4.56
CA CYS A 62 4.08 23.53 4.52
C CYS A 62 5.30 23.00 5.28
N LYS A 63 6.48 23.57 5.05
CA LYS A 63 7.72 23.18 5.74
C LYS A 63 7.69 23.49 7.24
N LEU A 64 7.10 24.61 7.63
CA LEU A 64 6.92 24.93 9.05
C LEU A 64 6.04 23.89 9.73
N HIS A 65 4.94 23.53 9.08
CA HIS A 65 4.05 22.48 9.56
C HIS A 65 4.76 21.11 9.66
N LEU A 66 5.58 20.76 8.66
CA LEU A 66 6.40 19.54 8.72
C LEU A 66 7.41 19.56 9.88
N LYS A 67 8.04 20.71 10.16
CA LYS A 67 8.92 20.86 11.34
C LYS A 67 8.18 20.71 12.66
N GLU A 68 6.98 21.27 12.76
CA GLU A 68 6.14 21.12 13.95
C GLU A 68 5.68 19.67 14.14
N MET A 69 5.34 18.98 13.06
CA MET A 69 5.04 17.55 13.09
C MET A 69 6.26 16.73 13.51
N ASP A 70 7.43 17.10 13.04
CA ASP A 70 8.70 16.46 13.41
C ASP A 70 9.03 16.67 14.90
N ASN A 71 8.87 17.89 15.40
CA ASN A 71 8.98 18.20 16.82
C ASN A 71 7.92 17.45 17.68
N ARG A 72 6.73 17.18 17.13
CA ARG A 72 5.71 16.33 17.77
C ARG A 72 6.08 14.84 17.71
N LYS A 73 6.86 14.39 16.72
CA LYS A 73 7.43 13.02 16.68
C LYS A 73 8.39 12.76 17.84
N HIS A 74 9.07 13.78 18.34
CA HIS A 74 9.86 13.68 19.57
C HIS A 74 8.99 13.51 20.84
N ASN A 75 7.69 13.81 20.75
CA ASN A 75 6.68 13.49 21.75
C ASN A 75 5.93 12.21 21.32
N LYS A 76 6.54 11.07 21.47
CA LYS A 76 6.17 9.65 21.37
C LYS A 76 4.65 9.30 21.40
N LYS A 77 3.80 9.98 20.61
CA LYS A 77 2.36 9.66 20.57
C LYS A 77 2.07 8.79 19.35
N VAL A 78 1.74 7.53 19.59
CA VAL A 78 1.08 6.66 18.60
C VAL A 78 -0.35 7.15 18.42
N PHE A 79 -0.84 7.23 17.17
CA PHE A 79 -2.21 7.70 16.88
C PHE A 79 -3.27 6.76 17.47
N GLU A 80 -4.38 7.34 17.88
CA GLU A 80 -5.55 6.55 18.27
C GLU A 80 -6.12 5.80 17.06
N THR A 81 -6.62 4.58 17.29
CA THR A 81 -7.14 3.73 16.20
C THR A 81 -8.28 4.41 15.42
N SER A 82 -9.10 5.22 16.09
CA SER A 82 -10.16 6.00 15.43
C SER A 82 -9.62 7.02 14.44
N GLU A 83 -8.52 7.70 14.77
CA GLU A 83 -7.85 8.66 13.88
C GLU A 83 -7.32 7.95 12.62
N ILE A 84 -6.75 6.74 12.80
CA ILE A 84 -6.24 5.90 11.71
C ILE A 84 -7.36 5.47 10.75
N VAL A 85 -8.49 5.02 11.31
CA VAL A 85 -9.67 4.60 10.54
C VAL A 85 -10.20 5.77 9.70
N GLU A 86 -10.35 6.94 10.32
CA GLU A 86 -10.82 8.14 9.65
C GLU A 86 -9.87 8.58 8.53
N GLU A 87 -8.56 8.58 8.78
CA GLU A 87 -7.54 8.89 7.79
C GLU A 87 -7.63 7.94 6.59
N PHE A 88 -7.74 6.64 6.82
CA PHE A 88 -7.83 5.64 5.76
C PHE A 88 -9.09 5.82 4.91
N PHE A 89 -10.28 5.89 5.52
CA PHE A 89 -11.53 5.99 4.75
C PHE A 89 -11.67 7.32 4.00
N SER A 90 -11.07 8.39 4.49
CA SER A 90 -11.05 9.66 3.76
C SER A 90 -10.27 9.60 2.44
N ARG A 91 -9.33 8.66 2.31
CA ARG A 91 -8.41 8.51 1.17
C ARG A 91 -8.81 7.42 0.18
N SER A 92 -9.43 6.33 0.65
CA SER A 92 -9.60 5.10 -0.13
C SER A 92 -10.87 5.06 -1.01
N MET A 93 -11.72 6.08 -0.99
CA MET A 93 -13.00 6.07 -1.73
C MET A 93 -12.94 6.74 -3.11
N GLN A 94 -11.82 6.64 -3.83
CA GLN A 94 -11.69 7.15 -5.19
C GLN A 94 -12.05 6.06 -6.21
N SER A 95 -12.64 6.44 -7.35
CA SER A 95 -13.03 5.52 -8.43
C SER A 95 -11.88 4.64 -8.95
N GLU A 96 -10.67 5.20 -9.06
CA GLU A 96 -9.47 4.46 -9.48
C GLU A 96 -9.09 3.33 -8.49
N TYR A 97 -9.39 3.50 -7.21
CA TYR A 97 -9.13 2.48 -6.20
C TYR A 97 -10.06 1.28 -6.38
N GLU A 98 -11.32 1.53 -6.75
CA GLU A 98 -12.30 0.50 -7.06
C GLU A 98 -11.89 -0.31 -8.31
N GLU A 99 -11.37 0.33 -9.34
CA GLU A 99 -10.85 -0.35 -10.54
C GLU A 99 -9.67 -1.27 -10.21
N LYS A 100 -8.74 -0.82 -9.35
CA LYS A 100 -7.62 -1.65 -8.88
C LYS A 100 -8.09 -2.85 -8.08
N ILE A 101 -9.07 -2.66 -7.19
CA ILE A 101 -9.67 -3.78 -6.42
C ILE A 101 -10.32 -4.78 -7.38
N HIS A 102 -11.07 -4.31 -8.37
CA HIS A 102 -11.71 -5.18 -9.35
C HIS A 102 -10.68 -6.00 -10.13
N SER A 103 -9.65 -5.35 -10.66
CA SER A 103 -8.55 -6.03 -11.38
C SER A 103 -7.80 -7.04 -10.49
N ALA A 104 -7.60 -6.72 -9.21
CA ALA A 104 -6.99 -7.64 -8.25
C ALA A 104 -7.87 -8.87 -8.01
N VAL A 105 -9.19 -8.69 -7.87
CA VAL A 105 -10.16 -9.79 -7.74
C VAL A 105 -10.12 -10.70 -8.96
N GLU A 106 -10.11 -10.14 -10.17
CA GLU A 106 -10.02 -10.93 -11.41
C GLU A 106 -8.75 -11.79 -11.47
N LEU A 107 -7.59 -11.22 -11.09
CA LEU A 107 -6.33 -11.97 -11.04
C LEU A 107 -6.41 -13.12 -10.03
N ILE A 108 -6.96 -12.88 -8.83
CA ILE A 108 -7.07 -13.89 -7.79
C ILE A 108 -8.05 -15.00 -8.20
N ALA A 109 -9.23 -14.64 -8.68
CA ALA A 109 -10.27 -15.59 -9.04
C ALA A 109 -9.85 -16.53 -10.19
N ASN A 110 -9.01 -16.05 -11.10
CA ASN A 110 -8.50 -16.82 -12.23
C ASN A 110 -7.19 -17.56 -11.94
N SER A 111 -6.66 -17.51 -10.71
CA SER A 111 -5.44 -18.21 -10.33
C SER A 111 -5.73 -19.63 -9.81
N ASP A 112 -4.77 -20.55 -10.02
CA ASP A 112 -4.82 -21.89 -9.42
C ASP A 112 -4.60 -21.81 -7.91
N VAL A 113 -3.76 -20.88 -7.48
CA VAL A 113 -3.40 -20.66 -6.08
C VAL A 113 -3.05 -19.20 -5.81
N ALA A 114 -3.53 -18.69 -4.68
CA ALA A 114 -3.16 -17.40 -4.15
C ALA A 114 -2.15 -17.55 -2.99
N VAL A 115 -0.97 -16.99 -3.14
CA VAL A 115 0.13 -17.04 -2.16
C VAL A 115 0.19 -15.72 -1.41
N PHE A 116 -0.01 -15.75 -0.11
CA PHE A 116 0.10 -14.56 0.73
C PHE A 116 1.47 -14.49 1.37
N PHE A 117 2.23 -13.41 1.10
CA PHE A 117 3.58 -13.23 1.59
C PHE A 117 3.73 -11.95 2.40
N GLY A 118 4.37 -12.06 3.56
CA GLY A 118 4.71 -10.93 4.42
C GLY A 118 5.75 -11.34 5.45
N ILE A 119 6.44 -10.37 6.04
CA ILE A 119 7.48 -10.58 7.07
C ILE A 119 7.08 -9.81 8.34
N GLY A 120 7.37 -10.36 9.51
CA GLY A 120 7.01 -9.77 10.79
C GLY A 120 5.49 -9.61 10.94
N THR A 121 5.02 -8.44 11.37
CA THR A 121 3.57 -8.16 11.54
C THR A 121 2.81 -8.33 10.21
N SER A 122 3.41 -7.93 9.08
CA SER A 122 2.80 -8.17 7.76
C SER A 122 2.70 -9.65 7.41
N GLY A 123 3.55 -10.51 7.97
CA GLY A 123 3.44 -11.97 7.87
C GLY A 123 2.21 -12.52 8.60
N LEU A 124 1.88 -11.96 9.77
CA LEU A 124 0.65 -12.31 10.50
C LEU A 124 -0.60 -11.88 9.71
N VAL A 125 -0.54 -10.72 9.07
CA VAL A 125 -1.61 -10.24 8.16
C VAL A 125 -1.74 -11.16 6.95
N ALA A 126 -0.64 -11.63 6.36
CA ALA A 126 -0.63 -12.60 5.26
C ALA A 126 -1.24 -13.95 5.69
N ALA A 127 -0.95 -14.42 6.90
CA ALA A 127 -1.56 -15.64 7.45
C ALA A 127 -3.07 -15.49 7.64
N TYR A 128 -3.51 -14.36 8.20
CA TYR A 128 -4.91 -14.00 8.30
C TYR A 128 -5.60 -13.98 6.93
N ALA A 129 -4.97 -13.34 5.94
CA ALA A 129 -5.46 -13.24 4.57
C ALA A 129 -5.67 -14.63 3.94
N SER A 130 -4.66 -15.50 4.00
CA SER A 130 -4.75 -16.87 3.51
C SER A 130 -5.95 -17.59 4.13
N ARG A 131 -6.18 -17.46 5.44
CA ARG A 131 -7.30 -18.06 6.11
C ARG A 131 -8.65 -17.51 5.65
N GLN A 132 -8.77 -16.19 5.46
CA GLN A 132 -10.01 -15.56 4.97
C GLN A 132 -10.39 -16.07 3.57
N PHE A 133 -9.43 -16.12 2.66
CA PHE A 133 -9.66 -16.62 1.30
C PHE A 133 -9.95 -18.11 1.26
N SER A 134 -9.26 -18.93 2.07
CA SER A 134 -9.55 -20.37 2.18
C SER A 134 -10.97 -20.65 2.68
N ASN A 135 -11.46 -19.88 3.65
CA ASN A 135 -12.84 -20.00 4.15
C ASN A 135 -13.88 -19.72 3.06
N LEU A 136 -13.52 -18.98 2.03
CA LEU A 136 -14.36 -18.60 0.89
C LEU A 136 -14.07 -19.43 -0.38
N GLY A 137 -13.32 -20.52 -0.24
CA GLY A 137 -13.14 -21.53 -1.30
C GLY A 137 -11.96 -21.30 -2.24
N GLN A 138 -11.13 -20.27 -2.02
CA GLN A 138 -9.91 -20.08 -2.79
C GLN A 138 -8.79 -20.99 -2.28
N SER A 139 -8.06 -21.64 -3.20
CA SER A 139 -6.83 -22.37 -2.84
C SER A 139 -5.75 -21.38 -2.44
N THR A 140 -5.29 -21.45 -1.19
CA THR A 140 -4.31 -20.48 -0.67
C THR A 140 -3.31 -21.12 0.27
N PHE A 141 -2.16 -20.48 0.41
CA PHE A 141 -1.28 -20.64 1.56
C PHE A 141 -0.52 -19.34 1.83
N HIS A 142 0.08 -19.24 3.02
CA HIS A 142 0.85 -18.06 3.40
C HIS A 142 2.31 -18.42 3.66
N ILE A 143 3.18 -17.43 3.48
CA ILE A 143 4.62 -17.52 3.71
C ILE A 143 5.03 -16.32 4.55
N GLN A 144 5.70 -16.60 5.68
CA GLN A 144 6.27 -15.58 6.57
C GLN A 144 7.79 -15.64 6.57
N ASP A 145 8.33 -16.80 6.19
CA ASP A 145 9.77 -17.04 6.12
C ASP A 145 10.30 -16.56 4.76
N PRO A 146 11.17 -15.54 4.74
CA PRO A 146 11.77 -15.06 3.50
C PRO A 146 12.75 -16.07 2.85
N TYR A 147 13.14 -17.10 3.58
CA TYR A 147 14.01 -18.18 3.05
C TYR A 147 13.23 -19.35 2.48
N TYR A 148 11.90 -19.28 2.47
CA TYR A 148 11.06 -20.29 1.83
C TYR A 148 11.46 -20.49 0.36
N PRO A 149 11.54 -21.76 -0.12
CA PRO A 149 11.95 -22.07 -1.49
C PRO A 149 10.81 -21.83 -2.51
N PHE A 150 10.59 -20.58 -2.88
CA PHE A 150 9.48 -20.14 -3.77
C PHE A 150 9.41 -20.88 -5.10
N HIS A 151 10.54 -21.37 -5.61
CA HIS A 151 10.60 -22.16 -6.85
C HIS A 151 9.81 -23.48 -6.78
N LEU A 152 9.50 -23.98 -5.57
CA LEU A 152 8.67 -25.18 -5.41
C LEU A 152 7.21 -24.88 -5.73
N ILE A 153 6.75 -23.64 -5.57
CA ILE A 153 5.38 -23.22 -5.89
C ILE A 153 5.16 -23.32 -7.40
N SER A 154 6.07 -22.76 -8.20
CA SER A 154 5.94 -22.75 -9.66
C SER A 154 6.02 -24.14 -10.30
N ARG A 155 6.60 -25.13 -9.61
CA ARG A 155 6.57 -26.53 -10.06
C ARG A 155 5.23 -27.20 -9.88
N GLN A 156 4.43 -26.72 -8.94
CA GLN A 156 3.16 -27.33 -8.57
C GLN A 156 1.96 -26.63 -9.21
N TYR A 157 2.07 -25.32 -9.45
CA TYR A 157 0.98 -24.48 -9.95
C TYR A 157 1.43 -23.67 -11.16
N THR A 158 0.63 -23.67 -12.22
CA THR A 158 0.95 -22.97 -13.48
C THR A 158 0.50 -21.51 -13.47
N ASN A 159 -0.55 -21.18 -12.72
CA ASN A 159 -1.11 -19.83 -12.63
C ASN A 159 -1.16 -19.39 -11.15
N THR A 160 -0.10 -18.74 -10.70
CA THR A 160 0.05 -18.29 -9.31
C THR A 160 -0.11 -16.77 -9.23
N VAL A 161 -0.92 -16.30 -8.27
CA VAL A 161 -0.93 -14.91 -7.85
C VAL A 161 -0.31 -14.78 -6.45
N ALA A 162 0.63 -13.87 -6.29
CA ALA A 162 1.23 -13.57 -4.99
C ALA A 162 0.70 -12.24 -4.46
N ILE A 163 0.06 -12.27 -3.30
CA ILE A 163 -0.40 -11.09 -2.58
C ILE A 163 0.63 -10.78 -1.49
N VAL A 164 1.36 -9.67 -1.67
CA VAL A 164 2.50 -9.29 -0.82
C VAL A 164 2.10 -8.14 0.08
N CYS A 165 2.13 -8.37 1.39
CA CYS A 165 1.85 -7.37 2.41
C CYS A 165 3.15 -6.77 2.95
N SER A 166 3.31 -5.45 2.84
CA SER A 166 4.47 -4.73 3.40
C SER A 166 4.14 -3.27 3.64
N VAL A 167 4.26 -2.80 4.88
CA VAL A 167 3.99 -1.39 5.21
C VAL A 167 4.91 -0.46 4.42
N SER A 168 6.22 -0.62 4.53
CA SER A 168 7.20 0.24 3.86
C SER A 168 7.32 -0.04 2.36
N GLY A 169 7.19 -1.31 1.96
CA GLY A 169 7.47 -1.77 0.61
C GLY A 169 8.96 -1.67 0.19
N GLU A 170 9.88 -1.53 1.18
CA GLU A 170 11.32 -1.32 0.96
C GLU A 170 12.20 -2.41 1.59
N THR A 171 11.61 -3.46 2.17
CA THR A 171 12.38 -4.56 2.78
C THR A 171 13.15 -5.33 1.71
N GLU A 172 14.47 -5.21 1.70
CA GLU A 172 15.36 -5.72 0.64
C GLU A 172 15.16 -7.22 0.35
N ILE A 173 15.11 -8.05 1.40
CA ILE A 173 14.91 -9.49 1.23
C ILE A 173 13.54 -9.81 0.62
N MET A 174 12.49 -9.06 0.95
CA MET A 174 11.17 -9.20 0.35
C MET A 174 11.20 -8.82 -1.13
N LEU A 175 11.83 -7.70 -1.50
CA LEU A 175 11.95 -7.25 -2.88
C LEU A 175 12.66 -8.28 -3.76
N ARG A 176 13.73 -8.91 -3.25
CA ARG A 176 14.40 -10.01 -3.95
C ARG A 176 13.46 -11.19 -4.17
N LYS A 177 12.70 -11.60 -3.15
CA LYS A 177 11.77 -12.73 -3.24
C LYS A 177 10.59 -12.46 -4.18
N VAL A 178 10.12 -11.22 -4.24
CA VAL A 178 9.13 -10.79 -5.24
C VAL A 178 9.72 -10.89 -6.66
N GLY A 179 10.97 -10.49 -6.85
CA GLY A 179 11.69 -10.70 -8.12
C GLY A 179 11.77 -12.17 -8.52
N ASP A 180 12.08 -13.05 -7.56
CA ASP A 180 12.09 -14.51 -7.78
C ASP A 180 10.68 -15.00 -8.24
N LEU A 181 9.62 -14.62 -7.53
CA LEU A 181 8.23 -14.99 -7.89
C LEU A 181 7.84 -14.51 -9.29
N LYS A 182 8.19 -13.27 -9.66
CA LYS A 182 7.94 -12.73 -11.01
C LYS A 182 8.70 -13.53 -12.08
N SER A 183 9.96 -13.86 -11.83
CA SER A 183 10.77 -14.65 -12.77
C SER A 183 10.20 -16.06 -13.01
N LEU A 184 9.43 -16.57 -12.04
CA LEU A 184 8.71 -17.83 -12.10
C LEU A 184 7.30 -17.71 -12.71
N GLY A 185 6.93 -16.52 -13.22
CA GLY A 185 5.67 -16.28 -13.91
C GLY A 185 4.50 -15.87 -13.00
N SER A 186 4.72 -15.70 -11.69
CA SER A 186 3.65 -15.25 -10.78
C SER A 186 3.24 -13.81 -11.05
N LYS A 187 1.94 -13.52 -10.97
CA LYS A 187 1.40 -12.16 -10.90
C LYS A 187 1.52 -11.63 -9.47
N ILE A 188 1.86 -10.36 -9.33
CA ILE A 188 2.11 -9.73 -8.03
C ILE A 188 1.05 -8.67 -7.74
N ILE A 189 0.33 -8.86 -6.64
CA ILE A 189 -0.51 -7.83 -6.04
C ILE A 189 0.17 -7.40 -4.74
N SER A 190 0.41 -6.11 -4.55
CA SER A 190 0.98 -5.61 -3.29
C SER A 190 -0.02 -4.77 -2.51
N ILE A 191 0.01 -4.92 -1.18
CA ILE A 191 -0.72 -4.09 -0.22
C ILE A 191 0.33 -3.35 0.61
N THR A 192 0.41 -2.03 0.43
CA THR A 192 1.49 -1.19 0.99
C THR A 192 0.96 0.13 1.52
N ASN A 193 1.78 0.84 2.31
CA ASN A 193 1.40 2.18 2.75
C ASN A 193 1.59 3.27 1.68
N SER A 194 2.31 2.97 0.59
CA SER A 194 2.61 3.96 -0.47
C SER A 194 2.54 3.33 -1.85
N SER A 195 2.10 4.13 -2.83
CA SER A 195 2.08 3.75 -4.25
C SER A 195 3.42 3.98 -4.96
N THR A 196 4.40 4.58 -4.30
CA THR A 196 5.68 4.97 -4.91
C THR A 196 6.88 4.18 -4.41
N ASN A 197 6.69 3.22 -3.49
CA ASN A 197 7.76 2.38 -2.97
C ASN A 197 8.24 1.33 -3.98
N SER A 198 9.34 0.66 -3.67
CA SER A 198 9.99 -0.32 -4.55
C SER A 198 9.13 -1.54 -4.83
N LEU A 199 8.35 -1.99 -3.83
CA LEU A 199 7.41 -3.11 -4.00
C LEU A 199 6.24 -2.73 -4.92
N ALA A 200 5.67 -1.53 -4.75
CA ALA A 200 4.60 -1.02 -5.61
C ALA A 200 5.04 -0.98 -7.09
N ARG A 201 6.27 -0.51 -7.34
CA ARG A 201 6.83 -0.47 -8.70
C ARG A 201 7.08 -1.85 -9.31
N GLN A 202 7.32 -2.87 -8.49
CA GLN A 202 7.52 -4.25 -8.95
C GLN A 202 6.20 -5.01 -9.14
N SER A 203 5.10 -4.52 -8.63
CA SER A 203 3.81 -5.20 -8.64
C SER A 203 3.04 -4.98 -9.94
N ASP A 204 2.23 -5.96 -10.34
CA ASP A 204 1.26 -5.81 -11.43
C ASP A 204 0.10 -4.90 -10.97
N ILE A 205 -0.32 -5.04 -9.69
CA ILE A 205 -1.32 -4.17 -9.05
C ILE A 205 -0.80 -3.77 -7.67
N ASN A 206 -0.90 -2.49 -7.33
CA ASN A 206 -0.61 -1.99 -6.00
C ASN A 206 -1.87 -1.36 -5.36
N LEU A 207 -2.22 -1.84 -4.18
CA LEU A 207 -3.26 -1.30 -3.32
C LEU A 207 -2.58 -0.56 -2.15
N ALA A 208 -2.41 0.75 -2.32
CA ALA A 208 -1.77 1.60 -1.32
C ALA A 208 -2.82 2.27 -0.41
N TYR A 209 -2.57 2.30 0.91
CA TYR A 209 -3.53 2.84 1.87
C TYR A 209 -3.15 4.19 2.49
N HIS A 210 -1.95 4.69 2.23
CA HIS A 210 -1.52 6.09 2.45
C HIS A 210 -1.70 6.66 3.87
N LEU A 211 -1.45 5.87 4.91
CA LEU A 211 -1.41 6.38 6.28
C LEU A 211 -0.15 7.21 6.54
N THR A 212 -0.22 8.10 7.50
CA THR A 212 0.96 8.75 8.08
C THR A 212 1.82 7.69 8.77
N PRO A 213 3.10 7.50 8.36
CA PRO A 213 3.97 6.50 8.99
C PRO A 213 4.21 6.79 10.47
N GLU A 214 4.18 5.74 11.29
CA GLU A 214 4.43 5.82 12.73
C GLU A 214 5.64 4.98 13.12
N TYR A 215 6.52 5.57 13.93
CA TYR A 215 7.74 4.90 14.42
C TYR A 215 7.89 5.08 15.91
N VAL A 216 8.30 4.02 16.60
CA VAL A 216 8.75 4.07 17.98
C VAL A 216 10.27 4.00 17.99
N ASP A 217 10.91 4.88 18.77
CA ASP A 217 12.35 5.01 18.88
C ASP A 217 13.09 5.15 17.52
N GLU A 218 12.42 5.77 16.52
CA GLU A 218 12.91 6.01 15.17
C GLU A 218 13.20 4.75 14.32
N GLU A 219 13.18 3.58 14.92
CA GLU A 219 13.55 2.30 14.29
C GLU A 219 12.36 1.40 14.04
N VAL A 220 11.44 1.31 15.00
CA VAL A 220 10.33 0.35 14.94
C VAL A 220 9.13 0.96 14.24
N ASN A 221 8.85 0.50 13.03
CA ASN A 221 7.65 0.90 12.29
C ASN A 221 6.40 0.27 12.94
N VAL A 222 5.55 1.12 13.53
CA VAL A 222 4.29 0.75 14.17
C VAL A 222 3.06 1.24 13.39
N THR A 223 3.25 1.69 12.15
CA THR A 223 2.16 2.10 11.26
C THR A 223 1.09 1.02 11.22
N SER A 224 -0.15 1.41 11.48
CA SER A 224 -1.27 0.48 11.57
C SER A 224 -1.46 -0.36 10.31
N GLN A 225 -1.76 -1.64 10.50
CA GLN A 225 -2.11 -2.56 9.43
C GLN A 225 -3.63 -2.77 9.28
N LEU A 226 -4.43 -2.01 10.00
CA LEU A 226 -5.89 -2.07 9.90
C LEU A 226 -6.40 -1.84 8.47
N PRO A 227 -5.85 -0.89 7.68
CA PRO A 227 -6.20 -0.77 6.27
C PRO A 227 -5.88 -2.01 5.43
N ALA A 228 -4.75 -2.65 5.69
CA ALA A 228 -4.39 -3.90 4.99
C ALA A 228 -5.38 -5.01 5.29
N VAL A 229 -5.82 -5.15 6.54
CA VAL A 229 -6.87 -6.11 6.94
C VAL A 229 -8.20 -5.79 6.25
N PHE A 230 -8.61 -4.52 6.22
CA PHE A 230 -9.82 -4.09 5.51
C PHE A 230 -9.77 -4.45 4.01
N LEU A 231 -8.65 -4.18 3.36
CA LEU A 231 -8.44 -4.51 1.93
C LEU A 231 -8.51 -6.02 1.69
N ILE A 232 -7.87 -6.81 2.56
CA ILE A 232 -7.89 -8.27 2.50
C ILE A 232 -9.32 -8.81 2.59
N GLU A 233 -10.10 -8.34 3.54
CA GLU A 233 -11.50 -8.77 3.67
C GLU A 233 -12.35 -8.33 2.48
N THR A 234 -12.12 -7.10 1.98
CA THR A 234 -12.78 -6.60 0.77
C THR A 234 -12.48 -7.48 -0.43
N LEU A 235 -11.20 -7.78 -0.67
CA LEU A 235 -10.77 -8.65 -1.76
C LEU A 235 -11.35 -10.06 -1.62
N ALA A 236 -11.30 -10.65 -0.42
CA ALA A 236 -11.79 -12.01 -0.18
C ALA A 236 -13.29 -12.15 -0.46
N ARG A 237 -14.10 -11.20 0.01
CA ARG A 237 -15.56 -11.18 -0.20
C ARG A 237 -15.92 -10.95 -1.67
N ARG A 238 -15.24 -10.00 -2.33
CA ARG A 238 -15.45 -9.73 -3.76
C ARG A 238 -14.99 -10.90 -4.63
N ASN A 239 -13.87 -11.54 -4.30
CA ASN A 239 -13.40 -12.74 -4.97
C ASN A 239 -14.43 -13.87 -4.91
N TYR A 240 -14.99 -14.14 -3.74
CA TYR A 240 -16.07 -15.12 -3.59
C TYR A 240 -17.27 -14.81 -4.49
N ASN A 241 -17.77 -13.58 -4.45
CA ASN A 241 -18.92 -13.16 -5.26
C ASN A 241 -18.61 -13.28 -6.77
N TYR A 242 -17.40 -12.91 -7.19
CA TYR A 242 -16.96 -13.03 -8.57
C TYR A 242 -16.91 -14.49 -9.03
N MET A 243 -16.34 -15.40 -8.23
CA MET A 243 -16.32 -16.83 -8.53
C MET A 243 -17.74 -17.43 -8.64
N GLN A 244 -18.67 -17.02 -7.77
CA GLN A 244 -20.07 -17.47 -7.85
C GLN A 244 -20.74 -17.01 -9.16
N GLN A 245 -20.50 -15.78 -9.60
CA GLN A 245 -21.02 -15.28 -10.88
C GLN A 245 -20.44 -16.05 -12.09
N MET A 246 -19.13 -16.33 -12.06
CA MET A 246 -18.49 -17.12 -13.11
C MET A 246 -19.05 -18.55 -13.18
N HIS A 247 -19.38 -19.15 -12.04
CA HIS A 247 -19.96 -20.49 -11.99
C HIS A 247 -21.38 -20.49 -12.56
N ASN A 248 -22.21 -19.54 -12.17
CA ASN A 248 -23.60 -19.43 -12.64
C ASN A 248 -23.69 -19.12 -14.15
N ASN A 249 -22.73 -18.42 -14.75
CA ASN A 249 -22.69 -18.12 -16.16
C ASN A 249 -22.20 -19.29 -17.04
N LYS A 250 -21.70 -20.37 -16.44
CA LYS A 250 -21.25 -21.59 -17.13
C LYS A 250 -22.31 -22.72 -17.12
N LEU A 251 -23.39 -22.54 -16.37
CA LEU A 251 -24.55 -23.43 -16.31
C LEU A 251 -25.66 -22.93 -17.23
#